data_8c3c7f13f1cfe82b1d6d91d952f33a43
#
_entry.id   8c3c7f13f1cfe82b1d6d91d952f33a43
#
_cell.length_a   1.000
_cell.length_b   1.000
_cell.length_c   1.000
_cell.angle_alpha   90.00
_cell.angle_beta   90.00
_cell.angle_gamma   90.00
#
_symmetry.space_group_name_H-M   'P 1'
#
loop_
_entity.id
_entity.type
_entity.pdbx_description
1 polymer ?
#
loop_
_entity_poly.entity_id
_entity_poly.type
_entity_poly.pdbx_seq_one_letter_code
_entity_poly.pdbx_strand_id
1 'polypeptide(L)'
;MITGISPNLSALGAFEKKMGVTSNNIANFDSQGFKKSRAVMVEGQNNSVEVEVSRIESLKPIVNEGTEGKIKEIENSNVELTEEIPQTIIAQRGYEANIKVIETREEMLGSILDIIG
;
A
#
# COMPACT_ATOMS: atom_id res chain seq x y z
N MET A 1 -3.65 -6.13 -30.42
CA MET A 1 -4.49 -6.11 -29.23
C MET A 1 -3.63 -5.93 -27.98
N ILE A 2 -3.85 -4.85 -27.27
CA ILE A 2 -2.99 -4.45 -26.17
C ILE A 2 -3.67 -4.82 -24.84
N THR A 3 -3.90 -6.10 -24.63
CA THR A 3 -4.45 -6.60 -23.38
C THR A 3 -3.42 -6.65 -22.26
N GLY A 4 -2.13 -6.50 -22.59
CA GLY A 4 -1.04 -6.65 -21.60
C GLY A 4 -0.65 -5.40 -20.83
N ILE A 5 -1.12 -4.18 -21.23
CA ILE A 5 -0.84 -2.94 -20.48
C ILE A 5 -1.83 -2.75 -19.33
N SER A 6 -3.07 -3.15 -19.52
CA SER A 6 -4.13 -2.99 -18.51
C SER A 6 -3.80 -3.63 -17.16
N PRO A 7 -3.25 -4.86 -17.09
CA PRO A 7 -2.81 -5.42 -15.81
C PRO A 7 -1.72 -4.60 -15.13
N ASN A 8 -0.76 -4.07 -15.89
CA ASN A 8 0.30 -3.22 -15.35
C ASN A 8 -0.23 -1.90 -14.82
N LEU A 9 -1.19 -1.28 -15.50
CA LEU A 9 -1.83 -0.04 -15.05
C LEU A 9 -2.65 -0.28 -13.77
N SER A 10 -3.38 -1.39 -13.70
CA SER A 10 -4.12 -1.74 -12.48
C SER A 10 -3.17 -2.01 -11.32
N ALA A 11 -2.02 -2.66 -11.57
CA ALA A 11 -1.00 -2.89 -10.57
C ALA A 11 -0.38 -1.58 -10.06
N LEU A 12 -0.12 -0.62 -10.93
CA LEU A 12 0.34 0.73 -10.54
C LEU A 12 -0.65 1.39 -9.60
N GLY A 13 -1.93 1.37 -9.94
CA GLY A 13 -3.00 1.91 -9.10
C GLY A 13 -3.09 1.19 -7.75
N ALA A 14 -2.91 -0.13 -7.75
CA ALA A 14 -2.92 -0.94 -6.53
C ALA A 14 -1.75 -0.58 -5.59
N PHE A 15 -0.55 -0.46 -6.13
CA PHE A 15 0.62 -0.06 -5.32
C PHE A 15 0.49 1.37 -4.81
N GLU A 16 -0.07 2.27 -5.61
CA GLU A 16 -0.34 3.64 -5.19
C GLU A 16 -1.34 3.68 -4.02
N LYS A 17 -2.40 2.91 -4.09
CA LYS A 17 -3.38 2.79 -3.02
C LYS A 17 -2.77 2.17 -1.76
N LYS A 18 -1.94 1.15 -1.91
CA LYS A 18 -1.18 0.55 -0.81
C LYS A 18 -0.28 1.58 -0.14
N MET A 19 0.44 2.38 -0.92
CA MET A 19 1.28 3.46 -0.41
C MET A 19 0.44 4.48 0.39
N GLY A 20 -0.73 4.85 -0.12
CA GLY A 20 -1.65 5.77 0.56
C GLY A 20 -2.11 5.24 1.91
N VAL A 21 -2.49 3.96 1.98
CA VAL A 21 -2.89 3.32 3.24
C VAL A 21 -1.74 3.28 4.24
N THR A 22 -0.56 2.87 3.80
CA THR A 22 0.63 2.79 4.64
C THR A 22 1.05 4.18 5.13
N SER A 23 1.01 5.19 4.27
CA SER A 23 1.32 6.58 4.63
C SER A 23 0.35 7.13 5.67
N ASN A 24 -0.93 6.81 5.54
CA ASN A 24 -1.93 7.20 6.53
C ASN A 24 -1.68 6.52 7.88
N ASN A 25 -1.29 5.25 7.89
CA ASN A 25 -0.92 4.55 9.10
C ASN A 25 0.29 5.22 9.78
N ILE A 26 1.33 5.52 9.01
CA ILE A 26 2.54 6.18 9.53
C ILE A 26 2.21 7.56 10.09
N ALA A 27 1.41 8.34 9.39
CA ALA A 27 0.99 9.67 9.84
C ALA A 27 0.23 9.62 11.18
N ASN A 28 -0.45 8.53 11.46
CA ASN A 28 -1.23 8.34 12.67
C ASN A 28 -0.58 7.40 13.69
N PHE A 29 0.72 7.19 13.56
CA PHE A 29 1.49 6.34 14.48
C PHE A 29 1.33 6.76 15.95
N ASP A 30 1.23 8.04 16.19
CA ASP A 30 1.12 8.61 17.54
C ASP A 30 -0.30 9.12 17.87
N SER A 31 -1.26 8.90 16.98
CA SER A 31 -2.64 9.33 17.18
C SER A 31 -3.38 8.40 18.14
N GLN A 32 -3.89 8.95 19.23
CA GLN A 32 -4.63 8.18 20.22
C GLN A 32 -5.88 7.54 19.60
N GLY A 33 -6.11 6.27 19.91
CA GLY A 33 -7.27 5.53 19.45
C GLY A 33 -7.26 5.17 17.97
N PHE A 34 -6.19 5.46 17.25
CA PHE A 34 -6.10 5.15 15.83
C PHE A 34 -5.99 3.64 15.60
N LYS A 35 -6.75 3.14 14.64
CA LYS A 35 -6.69 1.76 14.18
C LYS A 35 -6.13 1.71 12.77
N LYS A 36 -5.03 0.98 12.59
CA LYS A 36 -4.38 0.83 11.29
C LYS A 36 -5.28 0.14 10.28
N SER A 37 -5.13 0.53 9.03
CA SER A 37 -5.72 -0.19 7.90
C SER A 37 -4.66 -1.05 7.22
N ARG A 38 -5.09 -2.14 6.62
CA ARG A 38 -4.22 -3.01 5.84
C ARG A 38 -4.74 -3.10 4.43
N ALA A 39 -3.86 -2.85 3.48
CA ALA A 39 -4.15 -2.99 2.06
C ALA A 39 -3.59 -4.31 1.58
N VAL A 40 -4.45 -5.17 1.05
CA VAL A 40 -4.06 -6.47 0.49
C VAL A 40 -4.41 -6.46 -0.99
N MET A 41 -3.43 -6.83 -1.81
CA MET A 41 -3.66 -6.97 -3.24
C MET A 41 -4.33 -8.30 -3.52
N VAL A 42 -5.41 -8.24 -4.27
CA VAL A 42 -6.18 -9.42 -4.67
C VAL A 42 -6.37 -9.44 -6.17
N GLU A 43 -6.63 -10.62 -6.70
CA GLU A 43 -6.92 -10.77 -8.11
C GLU A 43 -8.30 -10.19 -8.42
N GLY A 44 -8.34 -9.26 -9.35
CA GLY A 44 -9.57 -8.68 -9.86
C GLY A 44 -10.03 -9.37 -11.15
N GLN A 45 -11.07 -8.83 -11.76
CA GLN A 45 -11.58 -9.32 -13.04
C GLN A 45 -10.64 -8.93 -14.19
N ASN A 46 -10.60 -9.77 -15.24
CA ASN A 46 -9.82 -9.52 -16.46
C ASN A 46 -8.31 -9.36 -16.21
N ASN A 47 -7.73 -10.18 -15.34
CA ASN A 47 -6.31 -10.13 -14.98
C ASN A 47 -5.89 -8.78 -14.35
N SER A 48 -6.82 -8.07 -13.76
CA SER A 48 -6.52 -6.85 -13.02
C SER A 48 -6.09 -7.15 -11.58
N VAL A 49 -5.48 -6.17 -10.95
CA VAL A 49 -5.14 -6.21 -9.53
C VAL A 49 -6.03 -5.22 -8.79
N GLU A 50 -6.70 -5.68 -7.77
CA GLU A 50 -7.53 -4.85 -6.91
C GLU A 50 -6.93 -4.80 -5.51
N VAL A 51 -7.33 -3.81 -4.74
CA VAL A 51 -6.85 -3.65 -3.36
C VAL A 51 -8.04 -3.70 -2.42
N GLU A 52 -8.01 -4.66 -1.53
CA GLU A 52 -8.93 -4.72 -0.40
C GLU A 52 -8.30 -4.02 0.80
N VAL A 53 -9.03 -3.09 1.36
CA VAL A 53 -8.60 -2.36 2.56
C VAL A 53 -9.46 -2.81 3.73
N SER A 54 -8.81 -3.32 4.76
CA SER A 54 -9.47 -3.72 6.00
C SER A 54 -8.89 -2.95 7.17
N ARG A 55 -9.73 -2.68 8.16
CA ARG A 55 -9.31 -2.05 9.39
C ARG A 55 -8.91 -3.13 10.40
N ILE A 56 -7.79 -2.94 11.06
CA ILE A 56 -7.30 -3.87 12.08
C ILE A 56 -7.68 -3.34 13.47
N GLU A 57 -8.58 -4.05 14.11
CA GLU A 57 -9.13 -3.65 15.42
C GLU A 57 -8.31 -4.18 16.61
N SER A 58 -7.09 -4.66 16.39
CA SER A 58 -6.25 -5.17 17.47
C SER A 58 -5.98 -4.07 18.51
N LEU A 59 -6.10 -4.44 19.77
CA LEU A 59 -5.87 -3.53 20.88
C LEU A 59 -4.38 -3.44 21.18
N LYS A 60 -3.85 -2.22 21.34
CA LYS A 60 -2.57 -1.98 21.96
C LYS A 60 -2.73 -1.75 23.47
N PRO A 61 -1.65 -1.95 24.25
CA PRO A 61 -1.71 -1.73 25.69
C PRO A 61 -2.25 -0.34 26.03
N ILE A 62 -3.20 -0.31 26.93
CA ILE A 62 -3.76 0.91 27.47
C ILE A 62 -2.73 1.52 28.41
N VAL A 63 -2.34 2.76 28.14
CA VAL A 63 -1.47 3.52 29.05
C VAL A 63 -2.36 4.31 29.98
N ASN A 64 -2.19 4.07 31.27
CA ASN A 64 -2.90 4.81 32.30
C ASN A 64 -2.13 6.11 32.57
N GLU A 65 -2.63 7.23 32.06
CA GLU A 65 -2.14 8.54 32.46
C GLU A 65 -2.98 9.05 33.62
N GLY A 66 -2.37 9.13 34.79
CA GLY A 66 -3.01 9.68 35.98
C GLY A 66 -2.48 11.06 36.30
N THR A 67 -3.33 12.07 36.30
CA THR A 67 -3.11 13.38 36.92
C THR A 67 -4.15 13.57 38.01
N GLU A 68 -3.70 13.93 39.22
CA GLU A 68 -4.56 14.27 40.37
C GLU A 68 -5.59 13.20 40.76
N GLY A 69 -5.20 11.93 40.80
CA GLY A 69 -6.07 10.85 41.26
C GLY A 69 -7.12 10.37 40.29
N LYS A 70 -7.13 10.89 39.06
CA LYS A 70 -7.97 10.38 37.96
C LYS A 70 -7.11 9.63 36.97
N ILE A 71 -7.32 8.33 36.88
CA ILE A 71 -6.67 7.47 35.88
C ILE A 71 -7.51 7.59 34.60
N LYS A 72 -6.91 8.13 33.54
CA LYS A 72 -7.52 8.15 32.22
C LYS A 72 -6.89 7.06 31.39
N GLU A 73 -7.70 6.10 30.96
CA GLU A 73 -7.26 5.07 30.06
C GLU A 73 -7.17 5.67 28.65
N ILE A 74 -5.95 5.72 28.11
CA ILE A 74 -5.71 6.21 26.74
C ILE A 74 -5.25 5.01 25.91
N GLU A 75 -6.02 4.70 24.89
CA GLU A 75 -5.65 3.69 23.91
C GLU A 75 -4.73 4.33 22.87
N ASN A 76 -3.52 3.79 22.72
CA ASN A 76 -2.58 4.25 21.72
C ASN A 76 -2.90 3.67 20.34
N SER A 77 -2.32 4.29 19.31
CA SER A 77 -2.38 3.75 17.95
C SER A 77 -1.83 2.32 17.91
N ASN A 78 -2.46 1.44 17.14
CA ASN A 78 -1.96 0.08 16.92
C ASN A 78 -1.00 -0.02 15.74
N VAL A 79 -0.54 1.09 15.19
CA VAL A 79 0.45 1.15 14.11
C VAL A 79 1.83 0.80 14.64
N GLU A 80 2.54 -0.05 13.91
CA GLU A 80 3.93 -0.42 14.21
C GLU A 80 4.82 -0.03 13.04
N LEU A 81 5.78 0.87 13.28
CA LEU A 81 6.68 1.36 12.23
C LEU A 81 7.55 0.25 11.64
N THR A 82 7.89 -0.76 12.45
CA THR A 82 8.65 -1.92 11.99
C THR A 82 7.90 -2.76 10.95
N GLU A 83 6.58 -2.63 10.90
CA GLU A 83 5.72 -3.26 9.90
C GLU A 83 5.45 -2.31 8.73
N GLU A 84 5.16 -1.05 9.01
CA GLU A 84 4.74 -0.06 8.00
C GLU A 84 5.88 0.40 7.08
N ILE A 85 7.08 0.61 7.60
CA ILE A 85 8.21 1.06 6.80
C ILE A 85 8.59 0.02 5.72
N PRO A 86 8.71 -1.28 6.02
CA PRO A 86 8.91 -2.29 4.98
C PRO A 86 7.77 -2.33 3.95
N GLN A 87 6.53 -2.11 4.35
CA GLN A 87 5.39 -2.05 3.42
C GLN A 87 5.51 -0.86 2.46
N THR A 88 6.02 0.27 2.93
CA THR A 88 6.32 1.43 2.09
C THR A 88 7.35 1.08 1.02
N ILE A 89 8.42 0.39 1.40
CA ILE A 89 9.47 -0.04 0.48
C ILE A 89 8.91 -1.02 -0.56
N ILE A 90 8.11 -1.99 -0.15
CA ILE A 90 7.46 -2.95 -1.06
C ILE A 90 6.57 -2.22 -2.06
N ALA A 91 5.75 -1.28 -1.61
CA ALA A 91 4.87 -0.52 -2.48
C ALA A 91 5.65 0.31 -3.50
N GLN A 92 6.71 0.99 -3.08
CA GLN A 92 7.58 1.77 -3.96
C GLN A 92 8.26 0.88 -4.99
N ARG A 93 8.87 -0.22 -4.57
CA ARG A 93 9.57 -1.14 -5.46
C ARG A 93 8.63 -1.82 -6.44
N GLY A 94 7.44 -2.20 -5.99
CA GLY A 94 6.41 -2.77 -6.86
C GLY A 94 5.96 -1.78 -7.93
N TYR A 95 5.75 -0.53 -7.57
CA TYR A 95 5.41 0.54 -8.50
C TYR A 95 6.51 0.74 -9.56
N GLU A 96 7.76 0.90 -9.12
CA GLU A 96 8.90 1.07 -10.00
C GLU A 96 9.07 -0.13 -10.95
N ALA A 97 8.90 -1.35 -10.44
CA ALA A 97 9.00 -2.56 -11.26
C ALA A 97 7.95 -2.60 -12.37
N ASN A 98 6.71 -2.19 -12.07
CA ASN A 98 5.64 -2.13 -13.07
C ASN A 98 5.90 -1.05 -14.13
N ILE A 99 6.43 0.11 -13.72
CA ILE A 99 6.86 1.14 -14.68
C ILE A 99 7.94 0.59 -15.62
N LYS A 100 8.91 -0.14 -15.07
CA LYS A 100 10.00 -0.72 -15.86
C LYS A 100 9.49 -1.77 -16.84
N VAL A 101 8.51 -2.55 -16.47
CA VAL A 101 7.86 -3.50 -17.38
C VAL A 101 7.19 -2.79 -18.55
N ILE A 102 6.45 -1.72 -18.28
CA ILE A 102 5.78 -0.92 -19.31
C ILE A 102 6.82 -0.32 -20.27
N GLU A 103 7.88 0.28 -19.73
CA GLU A 103 8.97 0.86 -20.51
C GLU A 103 9.65 -0.18 -21.41
N THR A 104 9.99 -1.33 -20.86
CA THR A 104 10.61 -2.44 -21.61
C THR A 104 9.70 -2.93 -22.73
N ARG A 105 8.41 -3.00 -22.48
CA ARG A 105 7.41 -3.39 -23.47
C ARG A 105 7.36 -2.42 -24.63
N GLU A 106 7.39 -1.12 -24.36
CA GLU A 106 7.40 -0.10 -25.40
C GLU A 106 8.69 -0.18 -26.24
N GLU A 107 9.83 -0.41 -25.62
CA GLU A 107 11.10 -0.63 -26.31
C GLU A 107 11.06 -1.86 -27.21
N MET A 108 10.48 -2.95 -26.74
CA MET A 108 10.33 -4.18 -27.52
C MET A 108 9.42 -3.97 -28.72
N LEU A 109 8.31 -3.26 -28.56
CA LEU A 109 7.40 -2.93 -29.65
C LEU A 109 8.10 -2.02 -30.68
N GLY A 110 8.86 -1.04 -30.23
CA GLY A 110 9.66 -0.18 -31.10
C GLY A 110 10.67 -0.97 -31.92
N SER A 111 11.37 -1.93 -31.31
CA SER A 111 12.32 -2.80 -31.98
C SER A 111 11.65 -3.67 -33.05
N ILE A 112 10.47 -4.20 -32.76
CA ILE A 112 9.70 -5.00 -33.72
C ILE A 112 9.28 -4.16 -34.90
N LEU A 113 8.82 -2.94 -34.67
CA LEU A 113 8.43 -2.01 -35.73
C LEU A 113 9.62 -1.63 -36.60
N ASP A 114 10.80 -1.44 -36.05
CA ASP A 114 12.02 -1.15 -36.79
C ASP A 114 12.44 -2.32 -37.71
N ILE A 115 12.19 -3.55 -37.27
CA ILE A 115 12.50 -4.75 -38.05
C ILE A 115 11.49 -4.90 -39.23
N ILE A 116 10.24 -4.58 -39.02
CA ILE A 116 9.17 -4.74 -39.99
C ILE A 116 9.13 -3.55 -40.97
N GLY A 117 9.46 -2.40 -40.50
CA GLY A 117 9.47 -1.17 -41.24
C GLY A 117 10.78 -0.92 -41.96
#